data_25f226b94717bee78dfa4dc01461b4ae
#
_entry.id   25f226b94717bee78dfa4dc01461b4ae
#
_cell.length_a   1.000
_cell.length_b   1.000
_cell.length_c   1.000
_cell.angle_alpha   90.00
_cell.angle_beta   90.00
_cell.angle_gamma   90.00
#
_symmetry.space_group_name_H-M   'P 1'
#
loop_
_entity.id
_entity.type
_entity.pdbx_description
1 polymer ?
#
loop_
_entity_poly.entity_id
_entity_poly.type
_entity_poly.pdbx_seq_one_letter_code
_entity_poly.pdbx_strand_id
1 'polypeptide(L)'
;EYVALVGDAPLPAAAANGLAFDVGTGTGVLAAVLARRGVRRVVATDQDERALACARDNVARLGLDGAVEVVKADLFPPGRAPLVVCNPPWVPGKPSSALEYAVYDPDSRMLRGFLAGLVAHLEAGGEGWLILSDLAEHLKLRSRETLLEWIGNAGLKVLGRHDVRPTHAKASDPDDPLHAARAAEITSLWRLGAA
;
A
#
# COMPACT_ATOMS: atom_id res chain seq x y z
N GLU A 1 -8.62 4.14 7.98
CA GLU A 1 -9.31 4.07 6.71
C GLU A 1 -8.73 2.98 5.80
N TYR A 2 -7.41 2.98 5.52
CA TYR A 2 -6.76 2.04 4.60
C TYR A 2 -6.89 0.57 5.02
N VAL A 3 -6.92 0.28 6.32
CA VAL A 3 -7.14 -1.08 6.85
C VAL A 3 -8.54 -1.57 6.48
N ALA A 4 -9.56 -0.71 6.57
CA ALA A 4 -10.92 -1.04 6.18
C ALA A 4 -11.03 -1.27 4.67
N LEU A 5 -10.37 -0.44 3.85
CA LEU A 5 -10.34 -0.63 2.39
C LEU A 5 -9.81 -2.03 2.02
N VAL A 6 -8.69 -2.45 2.63
CA VAL A 6 -8.15 -3.81 2.40
C VAL A 6 -9.04 -4.87 3.08
N GLY A 7 -9.66 -4.53 4.21
CA GLY A 7 -10.58 -5.42 4.93
C GLY A 7 -11.84 -5.78 4.13
N ASP A 8 -12.41 -4.83 3.41
CA ASP A 8 -13.74 -4.93 2.79
C ASP A 8 -13.68 -5.24 1.28
N ALA A 9 -12.57 -4.90 0.59
CA ALA A 9 -12.42 -5.15 -0.84
C ALA A 9 -12.53 -6.65 -1.16
N PRO A 10 -13.24 -7.08 -2.21
CA PRO A 10 -13.34 -8.49 -2.57
C PRO A 10 -11.96 -9.06 -2.93
N LEU A 11 -11.50 -10.07 -2.19
CA LEU A 11 -10.24 -10.75 -2.50
C LEU A 11 -10.33 -11.42 -3.88
N PRO A 12 -9.28 -11.33 -4.72
CA PRO A 12 -9.18 -12.17 -5.91
C PRO A 12 -9.27 -13.65 -5.54
N ALA A 13 -10.04 -14.43 -6.30
CA ALA A 13 -10.27 -15.83 -5.99
C ALA A 13 -8.96 -16.65 -5.82
N ALA A 14 -7.94 -16.33 -6.62
CA ALA A 14 -6.63 -16.98 -6.54
C ALA A 14 -5.84 -16.58 -5.28
N ALA A 15 -6.15 -15.44 -4.65
CA ALA A 15 -5.50 -15.00 -3.42
C ALA A 15 -6.15 -15.66 -2.18
N ALA A 16 -7.44 -15.99 -2.26
CA ALA A 16 -8.12 -16.74 -1.21
C ALA A 16 -7.45 -18.13 -1.10
N ASN A 17 -6.95 -18.48 0.09
CA ASN A 17 -6.13 -19.67 0.34
C ASN A 17 -4.79 -19.73 -0.43
N GLY A 18 -4.37 -18.64 -1.07
CA GLY A 18 -3.15 -18.50 -1.87
C GLY A 18 -2.04 -17.69 -1.19
N LEU A 19 -1.19 -17.13 -2.02
CA LEU A 19 -0.07 -16.25 -1.66
C LEU A 19 -0.44 -14.78 -1.89
N ALA A 20 0.01 -13.90 -0.99
CA ALA A 20 0.04 -12.46 -1.24
C ALA A 20 1.37 -11.85 -0.83
N PHE A 21 1.72 -10.73 -1.44
CA PHE A 21 2.83 -9.89 -1.02
C PHE A 21 2.29 -8.59 -0.41
N ASP A 22 2.88 -8.17 0.72
CA ASP A 22 2.65 -6.86 1.34
C ASP A 22 3.95 -6.06 1.25
N VAL A 23 4.02 -5.16 0.28
CA VAL A 23 5.22 -4.41 -0.09
C VAL A 23 5.31 -3.11 0.69
N GLY A 24 6.39 -2.93 1.45
CA GLY A 24 6.54 -1.82 2.38
C GLY A 24 5.60 -1.99 3.58
N THR A 25 5.69 -3.13 4.23
CA THR A 25 4.72 -3.59 5.24
C THR A 25 4.66 -2.71 6.50
N GLY A 26 5.72 -1.95 6.78
CA GLY A 26 5.80 -1.10 7.96
C GLY A 26 5.60 -1.89 9.26
N THR A 27 4.46 -1.71 9.90
CA THR A 27 4.09 -2.40 11.14
C THR A 27 3.50 -3.79 10.94
N GLY A 28 3.34 -4.26 9.70
CA GLY A 28 2.75 -5.56 9.39
C GLY A 28 1.22 -5.59 9.39
N VAL A 29 0.56 -4.44 9.48
CA VAL A 29 -0.89 -4.38 9.66
C VAL A 29 -1.66 -4.93 8.46
N LEU A 30 -1.24 -4.62 7.22
CA LEU A 30 -1.92 -5.12 6.02
C LEU A 30 -1.67 -6.61 5.83
N ALA A 31 -0.45 -7.08 6.08
CA ALA A 31 -0.16 -8.51 6.10
C ALA A 31 -1.05 -9.28 7.09
N ALA A 32 -1.23 -8.74 8.30
CA ALA A 32 -2.11 -9.32 9.30
C ALA A 32 -3.59 -9.34 8.86
N VAL A 33 -4.07 -8.27 8.22
CA VAL A 33 -5.44 -8.20 7.67
C VAL A 33 -5.62 -9.26 6.58
N LEU A 34 -4.69 -9.39 5.65
CA LEU A 34 -4.75 -10.39 4.58
C LEU A 34 -4.77 -11.82 5.12
N ALA A 35 -3.90 -12.13 6.09
CA ALA A 35 -3.87 -13.44 6.73
C ALA A 35 -5.20 -13.77 7.44
N ARG A 36 -5.77 -12.80 8.17
CA ARG A 36 -7.09 -12.97 8.84
C ARG A 36 -8.25 -13.07 7.86
N ARG A 37 -8.10 -12.59 6.63
CA ARG A 37 -9.08 -12.75 5.55
C ARG A 37 -8.96 -14.09 4.81
N GLY A 38 -8.07 -14.98 5.25
CA GLY A 38 -7.92 -16.31 4.68
C GLY A 38 -6.85 -16.42 3.59
N VAL A 39 -6.00 -15.38 3.37
CA VAL A 39 -4.79 -15.55 2.57
C VAL A 39 -3.86 -16.49 3.32
N ARG A 40 -3.54 -17.64 2.70
CA ARG A 40 -2.82 -18.72 3.38
C ARG A 40 -1.39 -18.36 3.75
N ARG A 41 -0.71 -17.59 2.89
CA ARG A 41 0.66 -17.13 3.11
C ARG A 41 0.78 -15.69 2.66
N VAL A 42 1.34 -14.85 3.51
CA VAL A 42 1.68 -13.47 3.18
C VAL A 42 3.18 -13.27 3.35
N VAL A 43 3.87 -12.80 2.31
CA VAL A 43 5.25 -12.36 2.41
C VAL A 43 5.24 -10.84 2.53
N ALA A 44 5.61 -10.35 3.71
CA ALA A 44 5.61 -8.95 4.08
C ALA A 44 7.03 -8.40 3.99
N THR A 45 7.26 -7.40 3.15
CA THR A 45 8.60 -6.86 2.90
C THR A 45 8.74 -5.43 3.39
N ASP A 46 9.92 -5.08 3.87
CA ASP A 46 10.34 -3.72 4.12
C ASP A 46 11.88 -3.61 4.02
N GLN A 47 12.39 -2.40 3.81
CA GLN A 47 13.83 -2.14 3.83
C GLN A 47 14.34 -1.66 5.20
N ASP A 48 13.46 -1.08 6.04
CA ASP A 48 13.81 -0.55 7.37
C ASP A 48 13.77 -1.66 8.44
N GLU A 49 14.92 -1.91 9.09
CA GLU A 49 15.03 -2.94 10.14
C GLU A 49 14.09 -2.70 11.33
N ARG A 50 13.77 -1.44 11.65
CA ARG A 50 12.85 -1.12 12.75
C ARG A 50 11.42 -1.46 12.37
N ALA A 51 11.03 -1.20 11.11
CA ALA A 51 9.74 -1.61 10.57
C ALA A 51 9.62 -3.14 10.59
N LEU A 52 10.63 -3.86 10.13
CA LEU A 52 10.67 -5.32 10.16
C LEU A 52 10.59 -5.90 11.58
N ALA A 53 11.30 -5.31 12.54
CA ALA A 53 11.21 -5.73 13.93
C ALA A 53 9.79 -5.53 14.48
N CYS A 54 9.20 -4.36 14.24
CA CYS A 54 7.82 -4.07 14.64
C CYS A 54 6.81 -5.01 13.99
N ALA A 55 6.97 -5.30 12.69
CA ALA A 55 6.10 -6.24 11.98
C ALA A 55 6.18 -7.65 12.57
N ARG A 56 7.39 -8.16 12.86
CA ARG A 56 7.57 -9.48 13.49
C ARG A 56 6.93 -9.55 14.87
N ASP A 57 7.11 -8.54 15.71
CA ASP A 57 6.50 -8.46 17.03
C ASP A 57 4.96 -8.46 16.94
N ASN A 58 4.40 -7.72 16.00
CA ASN A 58 2.94 -7.68 15.81
C ASN A 58 2.41 -8.99 15.25
N VAL A 59 3.08 -9.62 14.30
CA VAL A 59 2.72 -10.94 13.74
C VAL A 59 2.71 -11.98 14.86
N ALA A 60 3.76 -12.02 15.69
CA ALA A 60 3.86 -12.94 16.82
C ALA A 60 2.74 -12.70 17.86
N ARG A 61 2.49 -11.45 18.25
CA ARG A 61 1.42 -11.08 19.19
C ARG A 61 0.02 -11.48 18.68
N LEU A 62 -0.18 -11.49 17.37
CA LEU A 62 -1.45 -11.85 16.74
C LEU A 62 -1.56 -13.35 16.47
N GLY A 63 -0.50 -14.15 16.74
CA GLY A 63 -0.45 -15.57 16.46
C GLY A 63 -0.49 -15.90 14.97
N LEU A 64 0.15 -15.05 14.13
CA LEU A 64 0.12 -15.16 12.67
C LEU A 64 1.44 -15.64 12.06
N ASP A 65 2.40 -16.10 12.89
CA ASP A 65 3.73 -16.55 12.45
C ASP A 65 3.67 -17.70 11.43
N GLY A 66 2.62 -18.51 11.47
CA GLY A 66 2.40 -19.57 10.48
C GLY A 66 1.87 -19.11 9.13
N ALA A 67 1.37 -17.84 9.03
CA ALA A 67 0.76 -17.30 7.84
C ALA A 67 1.53 -16.10 7.25
N VAL A 68 2.25 -15.35 8.08
CA VAL A 68 2.97 -14.14 7.67
C VAL A 68 4.47 -14.32 7.85
N GLU A 69 5.21 -14.20 6.75
CA GLU A 69 6.67 -14.20 6.70
C GLU A 69 7.17 -12.76 6.51
N VAL A 70 7.99 -12.24 7.42
CA VAL A 70 8.54 -10.88 7.36
C VAL A 70 9.98 -10.91 6.85
N VAL A 71 10.20 -10.34 5.68
CA VAL A 71 11.47 -10.43 4.93
C VAL A 71 12.01 -9.04 4.61
N LYS A 72 13.33 -8.87 4.69
CA LYS A 72 14.00 -7.65 4.24
C LYS A 72 14.13 -7.66 2.72
N ALA A 73 13.55 -6.66 2.07
CA ALA A 73 13.69 -6.44 0.64
C ALA A 73 13.49 -4.97 0.29
N ASP A 74 14.13 -4.51 -0.79
CA ASP A 74 13.80 -3.22 -1.41
C ASP A 74 12.64 -3.47 -2.39
N LEU A 75 11.43 -3.19 -1.94
CA LEU A 75 10.13 -3.44 -2.57
C LEU A 75 9.74 -4.94 -2.56
N PHE A 76 9.92 -5.66 -3.64
CA PHE A 76 9.32 -6.97 -3.84
C PHE A 76 10.17 -8.13 -3.30
N PRO A 77 9.54 -9.18 -2.77
CA PRO A 77 10.21 -10.46 -2.57
C PRO A 77 10.37 -11.19 -3.91
N PRO A 78 11.22 -12.22 -3.98
CA PRO A 78 11.31 -13.07 -5.17
C PRO A 78 9.97 -13.77 -5.49
N GLY A 79 9.69 -13.94 -6.78
CA GLY A 79 8.55 -14.72 -7.27
C GLY A 79 7.36 -13.84 -7.68
N ARG A 80 6.21 -14.49 -7.80
CA ARG A 80 4.93 -13.91 -8.22
C ARG A 80 3.84 -14.30 -7.23
N ALA A 81 2.83 -13.45 -7.11
CA ALA A 81 1.66 -13.72 -6.29
C ALA A 81 0.37 -13.31 -7.01
N PRO A 82 -0.76 -13.96 -6.72
CA PRO A 82 -2.06 -13.54 -7.23
C PRO A 82 -2.55 -12.21 -6.65
N LEU A 83 -1.97 -11.76 -5.53
CA LEU A 83 -2.26 -10.46 -4.93
C LEU A 83 -0.98 -9.82 -4.41
N VAL A 84 -0.76 -8.58 -4.80
CA VAL A 84 0.35 -7.75 -4.30
C VAL A 84 -0.21 -6.44 -3.78
N VAL A 85 -0.04 -6.18 -2.49
CA VAL A 85 -0.57 -4.97 -1.82
C VAL A 85 0.58 -4.02 -1.50
N CYS A 86 0.34 -2.72 -1.65
CA CYS A 86 1.27 -1.68 -1.24
C CYS A 86 0.52 -0.46 -0.72
N ASN A 87 0.95 0.04 0.43
CA ASN A 87 0.55 1.34 0.98
C ASN A 87 1.80 2.21 1.09
N PRO A 88 2.28 2.82 -0.01
CA PRO A 88 3.48 3.66 0.02
C PRO A 88 3.20 4.97 0.78
N PRO A 89 4.22 5.71 1.19
CA PRO A 89 4.03 7.07 1.67
C PRO A 89 3.32 7.92 0.60
N TRP A 90 2.36 8.76 1.01
CA TRP A 90 1.42 9.38 0.06
C TRP A 90 1.89 10.70 -0.53
N VAL A 91 2.78 11.40 0.18
CA VAL A 91 3.20 12.77 -0.19
C VAL A 91 4.61 12.76 -0.76
N PRO A 92 4.81 13.20 -2.02
CA PRO A 92 6.14 13.38 -2.58
C PRO A 92 6.81 14.60 -1.92
N GLY A 93 7.71 14.35 -0.98
CA GLY A 93 8.41 15.38 -0.21
C GLY A 93 9.66 14.82 0.45
N LYS A 94 10.51 15.70 0.97
CA LYS A 94 11.72 15.26 1.70
C LYS A 94 11.38 15.14 3.18
N PRO A 95 11.54 13.94 3.77
CA PRO A 95 11.38 13.78 5.21
C PRO A 95 12.49 14.50 5.97
N SER A 96 12.17 15.13 7.09
CA SER A 96 13.13 15.77 7.99
C SER A 96 13.47 14.89 9.19
N SER A 97 12.73 13.80 9.39
CA SER A 97 12.94 12.83 10.48
C SER A 97 12.64 11.41 10.04
N ALA A 98 13.14 10.44 10.81
CA ALA A 98 12.90 9.01 10.56
C ALA A 98 11.39 8.63 10.61
N LEU A 99 10.58 9.36 11.36
CA LEU A 99 9.14 9.14 11.44
C LEU A 99 8.41 9.64 10.18
N GLU A 100 8.96 10.67 9.55
CA GLU A 100 8.37 11.29 8.36
C GLU A 100 8.54 10.44 7.09
N TYR A 101 9.48 9.48 7.07
CA TYR A 101 9.57 8.50 5.98
C TYR A 101 8.31 7.65 5.81
N ALA A 102 7.48 7.54 6.83
CA ALA A 102 6.18 6.87 6.71
C ALA A 102 5.11 7.71 5.97
N VAL A 103 5.36 9.02 5.78
CA VAL A 103 4.43 9.98 5.18
C VAL A 103 4.96 10.53 3.87
N TYR A 104 6.28 10.72 3.76
CA TYR A 104 6.93 11.35 2.61
C TYR A 104 7.71 10.34 1.78
N ASP A 105 7.43 10.32 0.49
CA ASP A 105 8.11 9.53 -0.54
C ASP A 105 8.85 10.47 -1.51
N PRO A 106 10.16 10.76 -1.28
CA PRO A 106 10.89 11.66 -2.16
C PRO A 106 10.76 11.25 -3.62
N ASP A 107 10.33 12.19 -4.47
CA ASP A 107 10.12 11.98 -5.90
C ASP A 107 9.16 10.82 -6.23
N SER A 108 8.30 10.42 -5.28
CA SER A 108 7.42 9.24 -5.39
C SER A 108 8.20 7.95 -5.74
N ARG A 109 9.39 7.79 -5.17
CA ARG A 109 10.31 6.68 -5.50
C ARG A 109 9.68 5.32 -5.23
N MET A 110 9.08 5.15 -4.04
CA MET A 110 8.45 3.89 -3.65
C MET A 110 7.23 3.59 -4.53
N LEU A 111 6.36 4.57 -4.73
CA LEU A 111 5.19 4.45 -5.60
C LEU A 111 5.58 4.06 -7.03
N ARG A 112 6.54 4.77 -7.62
CA ARG A 112 7.00 4.50 -8.99
C ARG A 112 7.70 3.15 -9.09
N GLY A 113 8.51 2.80 -8.11
CA GLY A 113 9.17 1.49 -8.05
C GLY A 113 8.16 0.34 -7.93
N PHE A 114 7.13 0.52 -7.10
CA PHE A 114 6.03 -0.44 -7.00
C PHE A 114 5.32 -0.62 -8.35
N LEU A 115 4.90 0.45 -9.00
CA LEU A 115 4.22 0.37 -10.30
C LEU A 115 5.11 -0.32 -11.36
N ALA A 116 6.37 0.09 -11.45
CA ALA A 116 7.32 -0.46 -12.45
C ALA A 116 7.61 -1.95 -12.25
N GLY A 117 7.63 -2.44 -11.01
CA GLY A 117 7.91 -3.84 -10.69
C GLY A 117 6.67 -4.74 -10.67
N LEU A 118 5.47 -4.18 -10.59
CA LEU A 118 4.25 -4.93 -10.27
C LEU A 118 3.94 -6.04 -11.28
N VAL A 119 4.01 -5.77 -12.58
CA VAL A 119 3.72 -6.77 -13.64
C VAL A 119 4.65 -8.00 -13.52
N ALA A 120 5.92 -7.77 -13.18
CA ALA A 120 6.89 -8.86 -13.02
C ALA A 120 6.60 -9.77 -11.82
N HIS A 121 5.86 -9.26 -10.83
CA HIS A 121 5.55 -9.95 -9.56
C HIS A 121 4.09 -10.39 -9.44
N LEU A 122 3.25 -10.13 -10.47
CA LEU A 122 1.89 -10.65 -10.54
C LEU A 122 1.86 -11.99 -11.28
N GLU A 123 1.07 -12.93 -10.75
CA GLU A 123 0.63 -14.10 -11.52
C GLU A 123 -0.34 -13.68 -12.63
N ALA A 124 -0.56 -14.56 -13.60
CA ALA A 124 -1.53 -14.32 -14.66
C ALA A 124 -2.94 -14.11 -14.05
N GLY A 125 -3.57 -12.98 -14.37
CA GLY A 125 -4.86 -12.60 -13.79
C GLY A 125 -4.81 -12.13 -12.33
N GLY A 126 -3.61 -11.97 -11.76
CA GLY A 126 -3.41 -11.42 -10.42
C GLY A 126 -3.68 -9.92 -10.37
N GLU A 127 -3.85 -9.42 -9.15
CA GLU A 127 -4.13 -8.01 -8.89
C GLU A 127 -3.06 -7.35 -8.02
N GLY A 128 -2.70 -6.11 -8.37
CA GLY A 128 -2.00 -5.19 -7.50
C GLY A 128 -2.99 -4.27 -6.79
N TRP A 129 -2.89 -4.16 -5.49
CA TRP A 129 -3.69 -3.26 -4.68
C TRP A 129 -2.82 -2.12 -4.16
N LEU A 130 -2.98 -0.95 -4.76
CA LEU A 130 -2.29 0.27 -4.36
C LEU A 130 -3.22 1.12 -3.50
N ILE A 131 -2.80 1.40 -2.26
CA ILE A 131 -3.52 2.31 -1.37
C ILE A 131 -2.85 3.69 -1.47
N LEU A 132 -3.64 4.71 -1.77
CA LEU A 132 -3.10 6.04 -1.98
C LEU A 132 -4.13 7.11 -1.60
N SER A 133 -3.68 8.14 -0.89
CA SER A 133 -4.47 9.37 -0.68
C SER A 133 -4.27 10.33 -1.86
N ASP A 134 -5.31 11.08 -2.17
CA ASP A 134 -5.25 12.19 -3.14
C ASP A 134 -4.75 13.51 -2.50
N LEU A 135 -4.25 13.46 -1.27
CA LEU A 135 -3.68 14.64 -0.60
C LEU A 135 -2.60 15.32 -1.45
N ALA A 136 -1.75 14.53 -2.13
CA ALA A 136 -0.73 15.09 -3.03
C ALA A 136 -1.33 15.86 -4.22
N GLU A 137 -2.54 15.49 -4.68
CA GLU A 137 -3.27 16.21 -5.73
C GLU A 137 -3.75 17.56 -5.20
N HIS A 138 -4.38 17.59 -4.02
CA HIS A 138 -4.82 18.81 -3.35
C HIS A 138 -3.67 19.78 -3.04
N LEU A 139 -2.49 19.23 -2.72
CA LEU A 139 -1.27 20.00 -2.49
C LEU A 139 -0.52 20.38 -3.79
N LYS A 140 -1.03 19.99 -4.97
CA LYS A 140 -0.41 20.23 -6.30
C LYS A 140 1.00 19.65 -6.44
N LEU A 141 1.27 18.57 -5.72
CA LEU A 141 2.57 17.88 -5.74
C LEU A 141 2.61 16.73 -6.75
N ARG A 142 1.47 16.13 -7.04
CA ARG A 142 1.29 15.08 -8.05
C ARG A 142 -0.16 15.10 -8.51
N SER A 143 -0.38 15.20 -9.81
CA SER A 143 -1.73 15.17 -10.35
C SER A 143 -2.24 13.74 -10.55
N ARG A 144 -3.55 13.58 -10.68
CA ARG A 144 -4.20 12.31 -11.03
C ARG A 144 -3.78 11.82 -12.40
N GLU A 145 -3.65 12.72 -13.36
CA GLU A 145 -3.18 12.43 -14.72
C GLU A 145 -1.80 11.81 -14.68
N THR A 146 -0.88 12.40 -13.92
CA THR A 146 0.49 11.88 -13.73
C THR A 146 0.47 10.45 -13.13
N LEU A 147 -0.40 10.18 -12.15
CA LEU A 147 -0.55 8.84 -11.59
C LEU A 147 -1.03 7.84 -12.65
N LEU A 148 -2.05 8.20 -13.42
CA LEU A 148 -2.60 7.35 -14.48
C LEU A 148 -1.60 7.10 -15.61
N GLU A 149 -0.80 8.10 -15.98
CA GLU A 149 0.31 7.93 -16.92
C GLU A 149 1.36 6.94 -16.41
N TRP A 150 1.74 7.01 -15.13
CA TRP A 150 2.70 6.07 -14.55
C TRP A 150 2.14 4.64 -14.53
N ILE A 151 0.85 4.47 -14.20
CA ILE A 151 0.17 3.17 -14.25
C ILE A 151 0.21 2.61 -15.69
N GLY A 152 -0.18 3.41 -16.70
CA GLY A 152 -0.17 2.96 -18.10
C GLY A 152 1.24 2.65 -18.63
N ASN A 153 2.22 3.50 -18.32
CA ASN A 153 3.62 3.31 -18.73
C ASN A 153 4.27 2.08 -18.09
N ALA A 154 3.76 1.64 -16.92
CA ALA A 154 4.17 0.40 -16.27
C ALA A 154 3.52 -0.87 -16.85
N GLY A 155 2.72 -0.75 -17.91
CA GLY A 155 1.98 -1.89 -18.49
C GLY A 155 0.83 -2.38 -17.63
N LEU A 156 0.26 -1.46 -16.85
CA LEU A 156 -0.86 -1.74 -15.95
C LEU A 156 -2.14 -1.04 -16.43
N LYS A 157 -3.28 -1.58 -16.02
CA LYS A 157 -4.61 -0.96 -16.17
C LYS A 157 -5.33 -0.93 -14.83
N VAL A 158 -6.21 0.05 -14.67
CA VAL A 158 -7.09 0.14 -13.50
C VAL A 158 -8.28 -0.80 -13.70
N LEU A 159 -8.42 -1.79 -12.83
CA LEU A 159 -9.54 -2.73 -12.78
C LEU A 159 -10.73 -2.18 -12.00
N GLY A 160 -10.46 -1.31 -11.03
CA GLY A 160 -11.44 -0.67 -10.18
C GLY A 160 -10.81 0.18 -9.10
N ARG A 161 -11.64 0.96 -8.40
CA ARG A 161 -11.22 1.82 -7.30
C ARG A 161 -12.29 1.82 -6.21
N HIS A 162 -11.87 1.74 -4.96
CA HIS A 162 -12.70 1.89 -3.78
C HIS A 162 -12.20 3.09 -2.98
N ASP A 163 -13.10 3.99 -2.66
CA ASP A 163 -12.81 5.27 -2.03
C ASP A 163 -13.38 5.34 -0.62
N VAL A 164 -12.65 5.98 0.30
CA VAL A 164 -13.11 6.28 1.65
C VAL A 164 -12.62 7.67 2.07
N ARG A 165 -13.48 8.40 2.79
CA ARG A 165 -13.06 9.66 3.40
C ARG A 165 -12.34 9.40 4.71
N PRO A 166 -11.21 10.10 4.97
CA PRO A 166 -10.54 10.04 6.26
C PRO A 166 -11.46 10.53 7.40
N THR A 167 -11.37 9.83 8.54
CA THR A 167 -12.15 10.16 9.77
C THR A 167 -11.26 10.49 10.95
N HIS A 168 -9.94 10.64 10.73
CA HIS A 168 -8.99 10.99 11.79
C HIS A 168 -9.13 12.45 12.22
N ALA A 169 -8.75 12.77 13.47
CA ALA A 169 -8.93 14.10 14.07
C ALA A 169 -8.35 15.25 13.23
N LYS A 170 -7.18 15.06 12.59
CA LYS A 170 -6.57 16.09 11.73
C LYS A 170 -7.39 16.43 10.47
N ALA A 171 -8.25 15.53 10.00
CA ALA A 171 -9.14 15.81 8.86
C ALA A 171 -10.22 16.85 9.22
N SER A 172 -10.53 16.96 10.51
CA SER A 172 -11.57 17.86 11.05
C SER A 172 -11.00 19.05 11.83
N ASP A 173 -9.68 19.18 11.94
CA ASP A 173 -9.01 20.22 12.72
C ASP A 173 -8.89 21.51 11.89
N PRO A 174 -9.66 22.58 12.23
CA PRO A 174 -9.61 23.84 11.49
C PRO A 174 -8.31 24.61 11.67
N ASP A 175 -7.52 24.29 12.71
CA ASP A 175 -6.24 24.93 12.99
C ASP A 175 -5.06 24.24 12.28
N ASP A 176 -5.28 23.07 11.61
CA ASP A 176 -4.26 22.42 10.79
C ASP A 176 -3.96 23.29 9.55
N PRO A 177 -2.70 23.66 9.28
CA PRO A 177 -2.32 24.42 8.08
C PRO A 177 -2.75 23.77 6.76
N LEU A 178 -2.98 22.47 6.76
CA LEU A 178 -3.44 21.68 5.60
C LEU A 178 -4.94 21.35 5.67
N HIS A 179 -5.69 22.00 6.57
CA HIS A 179 -7.10 21.69 6.82
C HIS A 179 -7.94 21.57 5.54
N ALA A 180 -7.85 22.55 4.64
CA ALA A 180 -8.61 22.53 3.39
C ALA A 180 -8.30 21.31 2.51
N ALA A 181 -7.03 20.93 2.41
CA ALA A 181 -6.60 19.76 1.65
C ALA A 181 -7.03 18.45 2.33
N ARG A 182 -6.89 18.37 3.67
CA ARG A 182 -7.30 17.19 4.46
C ARG A 182 -8.80 16.99 4.51
N ALA A 183 -9.58 18.06 4.57
CA ALA A 183 -11.04 18.00 4.56
C ALA A 183 -11.59 17.51 3.21
N ALA A 184 -10.85 17.75 2.11
CA ALA A 184 -11.18 17.29 0.77
C ALA A 184 -10.62 15.88 0.46
N GLU A 185 -9.68 15.40 1.29
CA GLU A 185 -8.91 14.18 1.06
C GLU A 185 -9.79 12.93 0.89
N ILE A 186 -9.42 12.10 -0.07
CA ILE A 186 -9.98 10.77 -0.30
C ILE A 186 -8.84 9.76 -0.29
N THR A 187 -8.95 8.73 0.52
CA THR A 187 -8.07 7.57 0.47
C THR A 187 -8.69 6.51 -0.42
N SER A 188 -7.93 6.02 -1.38
CA SER A 188 -8.40 5.08 -2.40
C SER A 188 -7.59 3.80 -2.40
N LEU A 189 -8.26 2.67 -2.55
CA LEU A 189 -7.67 1.41 -2.97
C LEU A 189 -7.83 1.29 -4.50
N TRP A 190 -6.72 1.37 -5.21
CA TRP A 190 -6.65 1.15 -6.65
C TRP A 190 -6.39 -0.32 -6.92
N ARG A 191 -7.28 -0.99 -7.62
CA ARG A 191 -7.07 -2.35 -8.11
C ARG A 191 -6.47 -2.29 -9.50
N LEU A 192 -5.29 -2.86 -9.66
CA LEU A 192 -4.47 -2.79 -10.87
C LEU A 192 -4.26 -4.21 -11.41
N GLY A 193 -4.26 -4.37 -12.71
CA GLY A 193 -3.91 -5.61 -13.39
C GLY A 193 -2.96 -5.34 -14.53
N ALA A 194 -2.31 -6.37 -15.06
CA ALA A 194 -1.56 -6.26 -16.30
C ALA A 194 -2.48 -5.84 -17.46
N ALA A 195 -2.00 -4.94 -18.32
CA ALA A 195 -2.75 -4.39 -19.45
C ALA A 195 -3.02 -5.45 -20.53
#